data_68de3cf8440435c6a2cfd12afb9cb922
#
_entry.id   68de3cf8440435c6a2cfd12afb9cb922
#
_cell.length_a   1.000
_cell.length_b   1.000
_cell.length_c   1.000
_cell.angle_alpha   90.00
_cell.angle_beta   90.00
_cell.angle_gamma   90.00
#
_symmetry.space_group_name_H-M   'P 1'
#
loop_
_entity.id
_entity.type
_entity.pdbx_description
1 polymer ?
#
loop_
_entity_poly.entity_id
_entity_poly.type
_entity_poly.pdbx_seq_one_letter_code
_entity_poly.pdbx_strand_id
1 'polypeptide(L)'
;MLRSATPDEAGAALAGLVTEDTFRYFCTLYPQGSSNEDYAQFWSRAEAVGHQPYLIEWQGRPVGQSCFMDHNRAAGTVEIGMTWYAPEARGTVVNPTCKLLMLEEAFSHGLQRVTLKCDARNERSRRAILGIGATYEGTLRCHHYACTGESRDTAMFSVIASEWPSVREQLEQRIGATRTAN
;
A
#
# COMPACT_ATOMS: atom_id res chain seq x y z
N MET A 1 11.48 -3.70 5.94
CA MET A 1 11.93 -4.37 4.72
C MET A 1 10.72 -4.97 4.01
N LEU A 2 10.70 -5.02 2.68
CA LEU A 2 9.66 -5.73 1.93
C LEU A 2 10.13 -7.17 1.68
N ARG A 3 9.26 -8.15 1.92
CA ARG A 3 9.55 -9.57 1.73
C ARG A 3 8.40 -10.27 1.01
N SER A 4 8.71 -11.05 -0.02
CA SER A 4 7.76 -12.00 -0.58
C SER A 4 7.44 -13.08 0.45
N ALA A 5 6.23 -13.60 0.42
CA ALA A 5 5.78 -14.64 1.33
C ALA A 5 4.83 -15.59 0.60
N THR A 6 4.78 -16.83 1.04
CA THR A 6 3.67 -17.72 0.66
C THR A 6 2.38 -17.29 1.35
N PRO A 7 1.20 -17.71 0.84
CA PRO A 7 -0.08 -17.42 1.49
C PRO A 7 -0.13 -17.85 2.97
N ASP A 8 0.40 -19.04 3.29
CA ASP A 8 0.41 -19.56 4.66
C ASP A 8 1.31 -18.73 5.58
N GLU A 9 2.49 -18.34 5.11
CA GLU A 9 3.39 -17.44 5.84
C GLU A 9 2.72 -16.07 6.09
N ALA A 10 2.03 -15.53 5.09
CA ALA A 10 1.32 -14.26 5.21
C ALA A 10 0.16 -14.38 6.22
N GLY A 11 -0.60 -15.46 6.18
CA GLY A 11 -1.65 -15.75 7.14
C GLY A 11 -1.11 -15.81 8.57
N ALA A 12 -0.07 -16.61 8.79
CA ALA A 12 0.57 -16.75 10.11
C ALA A 12 1.17 -15.43 10.64
N ALA A 13 1.71 -14.60 9.74
CA ALA A 13 2.39 -13.35 10.12
C ALA A 13 1.41 -12.19 10.38
N LEU A 14 0.31 -12.11 9.64
CA LEU A 14 -0.50 -10.89 9.55
C LEU A 14 -1.89 -11.00 10.17
N ALA A 15 -2.52 -12.16 10.20
CA ALA A 15 -3.89 -12.28 10.67
C ALA A 15 -4.07 -11.75 12.10
N GLY A 16 -3.14 -12.06 13.00
CA GLY A 16 -3.16 -11.57 14.39
C GLY A 16 -2.88 -10.07 14.58
N LEU A 17 -2.45 -9.36 13.51
CA LEU A 17 -2.19 -7.92 13.56
C LEU A 17 -3.38 -7.09 13.04
N VAL A 18 -4.38 -7.76 12.48
CA VAL A 18 -5.59 -7.10 11.94
C VAL A 18 -6.46 -6.59 13.08
N THR A 19 -6.91 -5.35 12.97
CA THR A 19 -7.90 -4.75 13.86
C THR A 19 -9.21 -4.55 13.11
N GLU A 20 -10.31 -4.33 13.82
CA GLU A 20 -11.66 -4.11 13.26
C GLU A 20 -11.65 -3.02 12.16
N ASP A 21 -10.86 -1.97 12.33
CA ASP A 21 -10.76 -0.86 11.39
C ASP A 21 -9.79 -1.08 10.22
N THR A 22 -9.02 -2.17 10.20
CA THR A 22 -7.93 -2.34 9.23
C THR A 22 -8.44 -2.29 7.79
N PHE A 23 -9.54 -2.96 7.50
CA PHE A 23 -10.10 -3.06 6.15
C PHE A 23 -11.30 -2.14 5.89
N ARG A 24 -11.70 -1.29 6.85
CA ARG A 24 -12.87 -0.41 6.75
C ARG A 24 -13.00 0.34 5.43
N TYR A 25 -11.87 0.77 4.86
CA TYR A 25 -11.80 1.53 3.61
C TYR A 25 -11.33 0.70 2.41
N PHE A 26 -11.20 -0.61 2.58
CA PHE A 26 -10.90 -1.49 1.45
C PHE A 26 -12.15 -1.68 0.57
N CYS A 27 -11.93 -2.11 -0.66
CA CYS A 27 -13.01 -2.36 -1.61
C CYS A 27 -13.02 -3.84 -2.02
N THR A 28 -12.68 -4.15 -3.23
CA THR A 28 -12.93 -5.44 -3.86
C THR A 28 -12.21 -6.65 -3.27
N LEU A 29 -11.04 -6.45 -2.64
CA LEU A 29 -10.23 -7.55 -2.14
C LEU A 29 -9.77 -7.30 -0.71
N TYR A 30 -10.25 -8.12 0.22
CA TYR A 30 -9.91 -8.12 1.65
C TYR A 30 -10.19 -9.50 2.26
N PRO A 31 -9.60 -9.87 3.41
CA PRO A 31 -9.92 -11.12 4.10
C PRO A 31 -11.40 -11.17 4.51
N GLN A 32 -12.02 -12.33 4.37
CA GLN A 32 -13.46 -12.52 4.72
C GLN A 32 -13.66 -12.91 6.19
N GLY A 33 -12.58 -13.15 6.92
CA GLY A 33 -12.55 -13.48 8.34
C GLY A 33 -11.23 -13.03 8.95
N SER A 34 -10.94 -13.49 10.16
CA SER A 34 -9.77 -13.08 10.96
C SER A 34 -8.78 -14.21 11.24
N SER A 35 -9.01 -15.41 10.70
CA SER A 35 -8.10 -16.53 10.89
C SER A 35 -6.89 -16.44 9.96
N ASN A 36 -5.84 -17.20 10.29
CA ASN A 36 -4.68 -17.34 9.42
C ASN A 36 -5.08 -17.86 8.02
N GLU A 37 -6.06 -18.78 7.97
CA GLU A 37 -6.57 -19.35 6.73
C GLU A 37 -7.33 -18.33 5.89
N ASP A 38 -8.19 -17.52 6.49
CA ASP A 38 -8.90 -16.44 5.78
C ASP A 38 -7.91 -15.46 5.14
N TYR A 39 -6.82 -15.16 5.86
CA TYR A 39 -5.79 -14.26 5.37
C TYR A 39 -4.95 -14.90 4.26
N ALA A 40 -4.60 -16.18 4.40
CA ALA A 40 -3.90 -16.94 3.36
C ALA A 40 -4.73 -17.03 2.07
N GLN A 41 -6.04 -17.29 2.18
CA GLN A 41 -6.95 -17.29 1.03
C GLN A 41 -7.05 -15.91 0.37
N PHE A 42 -7.09 -14.83 1.16
CA PHE A 42 -7.06 -13.48 0.62
C PHE A 42 -5.77 -13.22 -0.16
N TRP A 43 -4.61 -13.62 0.38
CA TRP A 43 -3.31 -13.48 -0.27
C TRP A 43 -3.26 -14.27 -1.59
N SER A 44 -3.69 -15.54 -1.58
CA SER A 44 -3.79 -16.37 -2.79
C SER A 44 -4.69 -15.76 -3.86
N ARG A 45 -5.83 -15.17 -3.46
CA ARG A 45 -6.73 -14.48 -4.41
C ARG A 45 -6.08 -13.24 -5.02
N ALA A 46 -5.26 -12.51 -4.27
CA ALA A 46 -4.51 -11.38 -4.80
C ALA A 46 -3.51 -11.84 -5.88
N GLU A 47 -2.75 -12.89 -5.59
CA GLU A 47 -1.80 -13.46 -6.56
C GLU A 47 -2.51 -14.01 -7.81
N ALA A 48 -3.65 -14.68 -7.63
CA ALA A 48 -4.42 -15.25 -8.75
C ALA A 48 -4.93 -14.22 -9.75
N VAL A 49 -5.11 -12.96 -9.33
CA VAL A 49 -5.48 -11.86 -10.23
C VAL A 49 -4.27 -11.03 -10.68
N GLY A 50 -3.06 -11.56 -10.51
CA GLY A 50 -1.82 -10.94 -10.97
C GLY A 50 -1.26 -9.84 -10.07
N HIS A 51 -1.78 -9.70 -8.86
CA HIS A 51 -1.21 -8.79 -7.87
C HIS A 51 0.04 -9.42 -7.22
N GLN A 52 0.94 -8.58 -6.75
CA GLN A 52 2.18 -8.99 -6.08
C GLN A 52 2.21 -8.41 -4.66
N PRO A 53 1.64 -9.14 -3.67
CA PRO A 53 1.63 -8.70 -2.29
C PRO A 53 2.99 -8.97 -1.61
N TYR A 54 3.35 -8.07 -0.68
CA TYR A 54 4.57 -8.15 0.12
C TYR A 54 4.26 -7.96 1.60
N LEU A 55 4.91 -8.75 2.44
CA LEU A 55 5.02 -8.48 3.87
C LEU A 55 5.90 -7.26 4.09
N ILE A 56 5.48 -6.41 5.02
CA ILE A 56 6.30 -5.32 5.54
C ILE A 56 6.84 -5.76 6.88
N GLU A 57 8.15 -5.84 6.98
CA GLU A 57 8.86 -6.18 8.21
C GLU A 57 9.62 -4.97 8.73
N TRP A 58 9.53 -4.73 10.02
CA TRP A 58 10.25 -3.68 10.72
C TRP A 58 10.87 -4.25 12.00
N GLN A 59 12.17 -4.03 12.19
CA GLN A 59 12.93 -4.57 13.33
C GLN A 59 12.74 -6.10 13.52
N GLY A 60 12.71 -6.84 12.42
CA GLY A 60 12.57 -8.30 12.43
C GLY A 60 11.14 -8.81 12.70
N ARG A 61 10.14 -7.94 12.71
CA ARG A 61 8.73 -8.32 12.96
C ARG A 61 7.85 -7.92 11.79
N PRO A 62 6.85 -8.72 11.42
CA PRO A 62 5.83 -8.32 10.46
C PRO A 62 5.00 -7.18 11.08
N VAL A 63 4.73 -6.15 10.29
CA VAL A 63 3.99 -4.95 10.73
C VAL A 63 2.94 -4.50 9.72
N GLY A 64 2.70 -5.25 8.67
CA GLY A 64 1.69 -4.94 7.66
C GLY A 64 2.01 -5.52 6.29
N GLN A 65 1.31 -5.02 5.30
CA GLN A 65 1.50 -5.39 3.90
C GLN A 65 1.38 -4.20 2.96
N SER A 66 1.90 -4.36 1.74
CA SER A 66 1.61 -3.53 0.57
C SER A 66 1.66 -4.40 -0.68
N CYS A 67 1.13 -3.91 -1.80
CA CYS A 67 0.97 -4.73 -3.00
C CYS A 67 1.24 -3.91 -4.26
N PHE A 68 1.92 -4.50 -5.25
CA PHE A 68 1.84 -4.04 -6.63
C PHE A 68 0.61 -4.65 -7.30
N MET A 69 -0.17 -3.81 -7.97
CA MET A 69 -1.45 -4.15 -8.58
C MET A 69 -1.55 -3.53 -9.97
N ASP A 70 -2.48 -4.03 -10.78
CA ASP A 70 -2.87 -3.43 -12.04
C ASP A 70 -1.67 -3.08 -12.97
N HIS A 71 -0.67 -3.97 -13.00
CA HIS A 71 0.51 -3.77 -13.83
C HIS A 71 0.15 -3.80 -15.31
N ASN A 72 0.28 -2.66 -15.97
CA ASN A 72 0.10 -2.52 -17.42
C ASN A 72 1.45 -2.27 -18.09
N ARG A 73 2.04 -3.36 -18.59
CA ARG A 73 3.36 -3.32 -19.24
C ARG A 73 3.35 -2.42 -20.49
N ALA A 74 2.28 -2.43 -21.27
CA ALA A 74 2.19 -1.63 -22.49
C ALA A 74 2.11 -0.13 -22.22
N ALA A 75 1.46 0.26 -21.12
CA ALA A 75 1.36 1.66 -20.68
C ALA A 75 2.53 2.08 -19.75
N GLY A 76 3.34 1.14 -19.30
CA GLY A 76 4.41 1.40 -18.33
C GLY A 76 3.87 1.85 -16.96
N THR A 77 2.76 1.29 -16.50
CA THR A 77 2.09 1.73 -15.26
C THR A 77 1.87 0.59 -14.29
N VAL A 78 1.85 0.92 -13.00
CA VAL A 78 1.51 0.01 -11.90
C VAL A 78 0.78 0.79 -10.80
N GLU A 79 -0.02 0.11 -10.00
CA GLU A 79 -0.59 0.66 -8.78
C GLU A 79 0.14 0.10 -7.54
N ILE A 80 0.40 0.95 -6.55
CA ILE A 80 0.76 0.52 -5.20
C ILE A 80 -0.48 0.65 -4.32
N GLY A 81 -1.03 -0.47 -3.91
CA GLY A 81 -2.27 -0.54 -3.15
C GLY A 81 -2.27 -1.61 -2.06
N MET A 82 -3.46 -1.94 -1.56
CA MET A 82 -3.70 -2.92 -0.48
C MET A 82 -2.79 -2.72 0.74
N THR A 83 -2.38 -1.46 0.99
CA THR A 83 -1.42 -1.12 2.05
C THR A 83 -2.15 -0.93 3.38
N TRP A 84 -1.69 -1.62 4.39
CA TRP A 84 -2.06 -1.34 5.77
C TRP A 84 -0.88 -1.65 6.72
N TYR A 85 -0.93 -1.07 7.90
CA TYR A 85 0.08 -1.22 8.95
C TYR A 85 -0.59 -1.52 10.28
N ALA A 86 0.05 -2.37 11.08
CA ALA A 86 -0.30 -2.57 12.47
C ALA A 86 -0.24 -1.23 13.24
N PRO A 87 -1.06 -1.05 14.29
CA PRO A 87 -1.17 0.22 14.99
C PRO A 87 0.16 0.86 15.39
N GLU A 88 1.09 0.07 15.90
CA GLU A 88 2.42 0.51 16.36
C GLU A 88 3.33 1.01 15.24
N ALA A 89 3.11 0.60 14.01
CA ALA A 89 3.88 1.03 12.84
C ALA A 89 3.30 2.29 12.16
N ARG A 90 2.09 2.72 12.57
CA ARG A 90 1.43 3.89 11.99
C ARG A 90 2.06 5.18 12.50
N GLY A 91 2.20 6.16 11.63
CA GLY A 91 2.82 7.45 11.99
C GLY A 91 4.34 7.42 12.15
N THR A 92 4.98 6.28 11.87
CA THR A 92 6.43 6.09 11.95
C THR A 92 7.10 6.18 10.58
N VAL A 93 8.40 5.89 10.53
CA VAL A 93 9.18 5.80 9.27
C VAL A 93 8.80 4.60 8.40
N VAL A 94 8.01 3.66 8.89
CA VAL A 94 7.69 2.42 8.18
C VAL A 94 7.00 2.71 6.85
N ASN A 95 5.97 3.57 6.84
CA ASN A 95 5.27 3.90 5.58
C ASN A 95 6.17 4.62 4.57
N PRO A 96 6.88 5.72 4.90
CA PRO A 96 7.77 6.35 3.93
C PRO A 96 8.88 5.41 3.45
N THR A 97 9.45 4.57 4.31
CA THR A 97 10.47 3.57 3.90
C THR A 97 9.88 2.53 2.94
N CYS A 98 8.70 1.99 3.25
CA CYS A 98 8.01 1.05 2.36
C CYS A 98 7.76 1.67 0.99
N LYS A 99 7.25 2.92 0.94
CA LYS A 99 6.94 3.59 -0.32
C LYS A 99 8.20 3.97 -1.10
N LEU A 100 9.28 4.36 -0.42
CA LEU A 100 10.58 4.58 -1.06
C LEU A 100 11.04 3.32 -1.80
N LEU A 101 11.03 2.17 -1.14
CA LEU A 101 11.45 0.89 -1.73
C LEU A 101 10.57 0.48 -2.92
N MET A 102 9.25 0.61 -2.80
CA MET A 102 8.33 0.20 -3.87
C MET A 102 8.41 1.16 -5.08
N LEU A 103 8.52 2.45 -4.85
CA LEU A 103 8.68 3.43 -5.95
C LEU A 103 10.03 3.25 -6.65
N GLU A 104 11.11 3.00 -5.90
CA GLU A 104 12.42 2.70 -6.45
C GLU A 104 12.39 1.45 -7.34
N GLU A 105 11.76 0.37 -6.86
CA GLU A 105 11.56 -0.86 -7.63
C GLU A 105 10.81 -0.58 -8.94
N ALA A 106 9.68 0.12 -8.86
CA ALA A 106 8.87 0.44 -10.04
C ALA A 106 9.64 1.26 -11.08
N PHE A 107 10.32 2.33 -10.67
CA PHE A 107 11.02 3.22 -11.60
C PHE A 107 12.35 2.64 -12.09
N SER A 108 13.03 1.78 -11.32
CA SER A 108 14.22 1.06 -11.78
C SER A 108 13.91 0.10 -12.94
N HIS A 109 12.68 -0.41 -13.01
CA HIS A 109 12.16 -1.21 -14.12
C HIS A 109 11.61 -0.40 -15.30
N GLY A 110 11.83 0.92 -15.31
CA GLY A 110 11.45 1.80 -16.42
C GLY A 110 9.98 2.14 -16.50
N LEU A 111 9.20 1.90 -15.44
CA LEU A 111 7.81 2.32 -15.42
C LEU A 111 7.71 3.85 -15.47
N GLN A 112 6.67 4.34 -16.14
CA GLN A 112 6.44 5.77 -16.35
C GLN A 112 5.59 6.38 -15.25
N ARG A 113 4.78 5.54 -14.56
CA ARG A 113 3.80 6.01 -13.60
C ARG A 113 3.48 4.97 -12.55
N VAL A 114 3.45 5.39 -11.31
CA VAL A 114 2.91 4.64 -10.17
C VAL A 114 1.65 5.33 -9.68
N THR A 115 0.53 4.61 -9.69
CA THR A 115 -0.76 5.07 -9.17
C THR A 115 -0.89 4.69 -7.70
N LEU A 116 -1.49 5.58 -6.91
CA LEU A 116 -1.96 5.31 -5.55
C LEU A 116 -3.40 5.78 -5.45
N LYS A 117 -4.23 5.05 -4.71
CA LYS A 117 -5.62 5.43 -4.51
C LYS A 117 -6.11 5.12 -3.10
N CYS A 118 -7.14 5.82 -2.66
CA CYS A 118 -7.82 5.50 -1.41
C CYS A 118 -9.29 5.93 -1.47
N ASP A 119 -10.09 5.46 -0.52
CA ASP A 119 -11.42 6.01 -0.28
C ASP A 119 -11.32 7.52 -0.03
N ALA A 120 -12.15 8.31 -0.71
CA ALA A 120 -12.12 9.77 -0.60
C ALA A 120 -12.36 10.28 0.83
N ARG A 121 -13.06 9.47 1.66
CA ARG A 121 -13.34 9.73 3.08
C ARG A 121 -12.15 9.38 3.99
N ASN A 122 -11.17 8.60 3.50
CA ASN A 122 -10.01 8.17 4.28
C ASN A 122 -8.94 9.26 4.33
N GLU A 123 -9.18 10.29 5.15
CA GLU A 123 -8.25 11.42 5.30
C GLU A 123 -6.85 11.01 5.75
N ARG A 124 -6.74 9.95 6.58
CA ARG A 124 -5.44 9.42 7.01
C ARG A 124 -4.64 8.92 5.83
N SER A 125 -5.26 8.13 4.95
CA SER A 125 -4.61 7.62 3.74
C SER A 125 -4.28 8.76 2.78
N ARG A 126 -5.20 9.70 2.56
CA ARG A 126 -4.97 10.89 1.71
C ARG A 126 -3.73 11.66 2.16
N ARG A 127 -3.65 11.97 3.47
CA ARG A 127 -2.47 12.66 4.04
C ARG A 127 -1.19 11.85 3.91
N ALA A 128 -1.27 10.52 4.12
CA ALA A 128 -0.11 9.64 3.96
C ALA A 128 0.40 9.61 2.51
N ILE A 129 -0.51 9.54 1.53
CA ILE A 129 -0.17 9.52 0.11
C ILE A 129 0.42 10.87 -0.33
N LEU A 130 -0.19 11.99 0.04
CA LEU A 130 0.39 13.32 -0.21
C LEU A 130 1.75 13.49 0.47
N GLY A 131 1.88 12.96 1.68
CA GLY A 131 3.10 13.04 2.48
C GLY A 131 4.29 12.23 1.93
N ILE A 132 4.09 11.37 0.94
CA ILE A 132 5.18 10.72 0.21
C ILE A 132 5.55 11.46 -1.08
N GLY A 133 4.91 12.59 -1.37
CA GLY A 133 5.18 13.40 -2.56
C GLY A 133 4.32 13.05 -3.78
N ALA A 134 3.28 12.22 -3.64
CA ALA A 134 2.37 11.92 -4.75
C ALA A 134 1.47 13.11 -5.07
N THR A 135 1.20 13.34 -6.34
CA THR A 135 0.29 14.37 -6.84
C THR A 135 -1.16 13.89 -6.82
N TYR A 136 -2.07 14.69 -6.27
CA TYR A 136 -3.51 14.43 -6.34
C TYR A 136 -4.06 14.78 -7.72
N GLU A 137 -4.81 13.86 -8.34
CA GLU A 137 -5.32 14.00 -9.70
C GLU A 137 -6.84 14.18 -9.79
N GLY A 138 -7.54 13.88 -8.71
CA GLY A 138 -9.00 14.04 -8.68
C GLY A 138 -9.70 12.92 -7.91
N THR A 139 -11.03 13.01 -7.88
CA THR A 139 -11.89 12.01 -7.25
C THR A 139 -12.85 11.41 -8.27
N LEU A 140 -12.79 10.09 -8.41
CA LEU A 140 -13.76 9.32 -9.19
C LEU A 140 -14.97 9.02 -8.32
N ARG A 141 -16.14 9.53 -8.70
CA ARG A 141 -17.40 9.33 -7.98
C ARG A 141 -17.96 7.94 -8.25
N CYS A 142 -18.53 7.30 -7.24
CA CYS A 142 -19.15 5.97 -7.32
C CYS A 142 -18.24 4.93 -8.02
N HIS A 143 -16.93 4.95 -7.71
CA HIS A 143 -15.92 4.18 -8.46
C HIS A 143 -15.88 2.70 -8.04
N HIS A 144 -16.18 2.42 -6.77
CA HIS A 144 -16.20 1.07 -6.20
C HIS A 144 -17.30 0.94 -5.15
N TYR A 145 -17.48 -0.27 -4.64
CA TYR A 145 -18.17 -0.51 -3.38
C TYR A 145 -17.13 -0.73 -2.27
N ALA A 146 -17.33 -0.10 -1.12
CA ALA A 146 -16.56 -0.41 0.08
C ALA A 146 -16.90 -1.83 0.57
N CYS A 147 -16.07 -2.39 1.45
CA CYS A 147 -16.36 -3.69 2.08
C CYS A 147 -17.67 -3.71 2.88
N THR A 148 -18.17 -2.55 3.27
CA THR A 148 -19.48 -2.34 3.92
C THR A 148 -20.67 -2.40 2.96
N GLY A 149 -20.43 -2.51 1.63
CA GLY A 149 -21.46 -2.50 0.60
C GLY A 149 -21.89 -1.08 0.15
N GLU A 150 -21.37 -0.03 0.76
CA GLU A 150 -21.67 1.35 0.38
C GLU A 150 -20.92 1.76 -0.90
N SER A 151 -21.54 2.64 -1.70
CA SER A 151 -20.85 3.26 -2.82
C SER A 151 -19.67 4.09 -2.32
N ARG A 152 -18.53 3.96 -2.99
CA ARG A 152 -17.28 4.59 -2.61
C ARG A 152 -16.76 5.50 -3.71
N ASP A 153 -16.51 6.74 -3.36
CA ASP A 153 -15.69 7.64 -4.16
C ASP A 153 -14.20 7.35 -3.92
N THR A 154 -13.41 7.43 -4.98
CA THR A 154 -11.98 7.12 -4.91
C THR A 154 -11.15 8.34 -5.24
N ALA A 155 -10.33 8.78 -4.30
CA ALA A 155 -9.28 9.78 -4.52
C ALA A 155 -8.09 9.12 -5.22
N MET A 156 -7.68 9.70 -6.36
CA MET A 156 -6.59 9.23 -7.22
C MET A 156 -5.36 10.10 -7.05
N PHE A 157 -4.21 9.45 -7.01
CA PHE A 157 -2.90 10.08 -6.89
C PHE A 157 -1.90 9.35 -7.77
N SER A 158 -0.79 10.02 -8.09
CA SER A 158 0.31 9.39 -8.81
C SER A 158 1.66 9.98 -8.43
N VAL A 159 2.71 9.20 -8.74
CA VAL A 159 4.07 9.68 -8.95
C VAL A 159 4.45 9.26 -10.37
N ILE A 160 4.99 10.18 -11.17
CA ILE A 160 5.49 9.88 -12.52
C ILE A 160 7.02 9.86 -12.55
N ALA A 161 7.61 9.21 -13.57
CA ALA A 161 9.05 9.01 -13.65
C ALA A 161 9.85 10.32 -13.58
N SER A 162 9.34 11.41 -14.17
CA SER A 162 10.00 12.72 -14.12
C SER A 162 9.97 13.37 -12.74
N GLU A 163 9.02 13.01 -11.87
CA GLU A 163 8.93 13.52 -10.49
C GLU A 163 9.76 12.69 -9.51
N TRP A 164 10.09 11.45 -9.88
CA TRP A 164 10.70 10.48 -8.98
C TRP A 164 12.00 10.97 -8.31
N PRO A 165 12.95 11.61 -9.01
CA PRO A 165 14.17 12.11 -8.35
C PRO A 165 13.88 13.04 -7.16
N SER A 166 12.94 13.97 -7.32
CA SER A 166 12.53 14.90 -6.25
C SER A 166 11.76 14.21 -5.13
N VAL A 167 10.84 13.31 -5.47
CA VAL A 167 10.07 12.53 -4.50
C VAL A 167 10.98 11.62 -3.68
N ARG A 168 11.97 10.98 -4.31
CA ARG A 168 12.98 10.17 -3.65
C ARG A 168 13.75 10.98 -2.59
N GLU A 169 14.29 12.14 -2.98
CA GLU A 169 15.04 13.00 -2.08
C GLU A 169 14.21 13.41 -0.85
N GLN A 170 12.96 13.83 -1.07
CA GLN A 170 12.04 14.18 0.02
C GLN A 170 11.77 13.01 0.97
N LEU A 171 11.59 11.79 0.43
CA LEU A 171 11.38 10.58 1.23
C LEU A 171 12.63 10.24 2.05
N GLU A 172 13.82 10.30 1.45
CA GLU A 172 15.10 10.04 2.14
C GLU A 172 15.33 11.04 3.27
N GLN A 173 15.09 12.33 3.04
CA GLN A 173 15.18 13.38 4.06
C GLN A 173 14.20 13.12 5.22
N ARG A 174 12.95 12.78 4.91
CA ARG A 174 11.94 12.49 5.92
C ARG A 174 12.31 11.29 6.78
N ILE A 175 12.83 10.22 6.17
CA ILE A 175 13.28 9.01 6.88
C ILE A 175 14.49 9.35 7.78
N GLY A 176 15.45 10.12 7.28
CA GLY A 176 16.63 10.56 8.02
C GLY A 176 16.27 11.41 9.24
N ALA A 177 15.41 12.41 9.06
CA ALA A 177 14.96 13.29 10.15
C ALA A 177 14.26 12.54 11.31
N THR A 178 13.49 11.48 10.97
CA THR A 178 12.80 10.69 12.01
C THR A 178 13.78 9.77 12.76
N ARG A 179 14.87 9.32 12.12
CA ARG A 179 15.89 8.48 12.76
C ARG A 179 16.75 9.25 13.77
N THR A 180 16.91 10.55 13.59
CA THR A 180 17.69 11.41 14.51
C THR A 180 16.86 11.92 15.69
N ALA A 181 15.54 11.79 15.67
CA ALA A 181 14.62 12.23 16.70
C ALA A 181 14.24 11.15 17.73
N ASN A 182 14.67 9.90 17.51
CA ASN A 182 14.48 8.74 18.40
C ASN A 182 15.82 8.24 18.94
#